data_d075ddef7b20b420ce20a848f87a6c59
#
_entry.id   d075ddef7b20b420ce20a848f87a6c59
#
_cell.length_a   1.000
_cell.length_b   1.000
_cell.length_c   1.000
_cell.angle_alpha   90.00
_cell.angle_beta   90.00
_cell.angle_gamma   90.00
#
_symmetry.space_group_name_H-M   'P 1'
#
loop_
_entity.id
_entity.type
_entity.pdbx_description
1 polymer ?
#
loop_
_entity_poly.entity_id
_entity_poly.type
_entity_poly.pdbx_seq_one_letter_code
_entity_poly.pdbx_strand_id
1 'polypeptide(L)'
;MGDGGARRDGWTLVGRGRERLTYTRGARRDVVEDAMVALRTALVVTYTAVLGSLGIVLCLLVPGGAALMPLARLWSRLVLRTYRVRYRASFPPAFDSSCPSVYMANHESLFDIPALVLAMPSDFRMVAKRELLLIPIFGWALWLAGFIFIDRSDREKAIRKLDRTVGLIRRGRSVVVFAEGTRSADGRLLPFKKGGFVLALQAGVPIVPVAIRGGREVLPKGSLRARPGTIEVVFRTPVPTTTYSLHSKEALIAAVRERIVAGLKPPRAEFN
;
A
#
# COMPACT_ATOMS: atom_id res chain seq x y z
N MET A 1 30.32 -23.75 38.75
CA MET A 1 29.52 -24.79 38.10
C MET A 1 28.14 -24.18 37.87
N GLY A 2 27.88 -23.83 36.64
CA GLY A 2 26.67 -23.09 36.24
C GLY A 2 25.53 -24.04 35.94
N ASP A 3 24.40 -23.76 36.54
CA ASP A 3 23.15 -24.44 36.22
C ASP A 3 22.44 -23.67 35.09
N GLY A 4 22.44 -24.28 33.92
CA GLY A 4 21.84 -23.77 32.71
C GLY A 4 20.36 -24.15 32.62
N GLY A 5 19.49 -23.40 33.26
CA GLY A 5 18.04 -23.55 33.15
C GLY A 5 17.54 -23.21 31.74
N ALA A 6 17.27 -24.24 30.95
CA ALA A 6 16.63 -24.12 29.63
C ALA A 6 15.20 -23.57 29.78
N ARG A 7 14.94 -22.39 29.25
CA ARG A 7 13.58 -21.86 29.09
C ARG A 7 12.87 -22.61 27.94
N ARG A 8 12.00 -23.52 28.31
CA ARG A 8 10.97 -24.05 27.44
C ARG A 8 9.63 -23.70 28.07
N ASP A 9 8.78 -23.09 27.27
CA ASP A 9 7.32 -23.02 27.43
C ASP A 9 6.75 -22.29 28.65
N GLY A 10 7.21 -21.07 28.95
CA GLY A 10 6.43 -20.09 29.72
C GLY A 10 5.95 -20.49 31.15
N TRP A 11 6.40 -21.60 31.73
CA TRP A 11 5.99 -22.14 33.03
C TRP A 11 7.14 -22.12 34.01
N THR A 12 6.96 -21.51 35.17
CA THR A 12 7.90 -21.59 36.27
C THR A 12 7.21 -22.37 37.41
N LEU A 13 7.74 -23.51 37.75
CA LEU A 13 7.31 -24.29 38.92
C LEU A 13 7.93 -23.67 40.20
N VAL A 14 7.10 -23.19 41.10
CA VAL A 14 7.53 -22.73 42.42
C VAL A 14 6.77 -23.52 43.50
N GLY A 15 7.48 -24.42 44.16
CA GLY A 15 7.19 -24.90 45.51
C GLY A 15 6.18 -26.04 45.68
N ARG A 16 6.53 -27.06 46.47
CA ARG A 16 5.68 -28.17 46.92
C ARG A 16 4.54 -27.62 47.83
N GLY A 17 3.28 -27.80 47.39
CA GLY A 17 2.12 -27.56 48.23
C GLY A 17 1.00 -26.82 47.47
N ARG A 18 0.00 -27.57 46.95
CA ARG A 18 -1.18 -27.11 46.18
C ARG A 18 -0.80 -26.27 44.95
N GLU A 19 -0.57 -26.92 43.84
CA GLU A 19 -0.30 -26.30 42.52
C GLU A 19 -1.46 -25.40 42.11
N ARG A 20 -1.34 -24.10 42.35
CA ARG A 20 -2.08 -23.11 41.59
C ARG A 20 -1.24 -22.79 40.36
N LEU A 21 -1.71 -23.21 39.20
CA LEU A 21 -1.19 -22.73 37.91
C LEU A 21 -1.37 -21.20 37.86
N THR A 22 -0.34 -20.45 38.20
CA THR A 22 -0.32 -19.03 38.06
C THR A 22 -0.05 -18.71 36.57
N TYR A 23 -1.10 -18.36 35.83
CA TYR A 23 -1.00 -17.82 34.49
C TYR A 23 -0.22 -16.50 34.58
N THR A 24 1.02 -16.47 34.09
CA THR A 24 1.85 -15.28 34.21
C THR A 24 1.22 -14.11 33.44
N ARG A 25 1.43 -12.87 33.91
CA ARG A 25 0.95 -11.64 33.25
C ARG A 25 1.31 -11.56 31.76
N GLY A 26 2.39 -12.21 31.32
CA GLY A 26 2.82 -12.31 29.92
C GLY A 26 1.84 -13.11 29.06
N ALA A 27 1.48 -14.31 29.47
CA ALA A 27 0.59 -15.19 28.73
C ALA A 27 -0.84 -14.60 28.59
N ARG A 28 -1.34 -13.87 29.58
CA ARG A 28 -2.61 -13.12 29.46
C ARG A 28 -2.54 -11.99 28.44
N ARG A 29 -1.39 -11.27 28.37
CA ARG A 29 -1.19 -10.22 27.36
C ARG A 29 -1.20 -10.81 25.96
N ASP A 30 -0.51 -11.89 25.72
CA ASP A 30 -0.43 -12.54 24.40
C ASP A 30 -1.80 -13.03 23.93
N VAL A 31 -2.60 -13.64 24.81
CA VAL A 31 -3.99 -14.06 24.49
C VAL A 31 -4.89 -12.88 24.15
N VAL A 32 -4.79 -11.77 24.89
CA VAL A 32 -5.58 -10.56 24.60
C VAL A 32 -5.13 -9.91 23.29
N GLU A 33 -3.83 -9.87 23.02
CA GLU A 33 -3.30 -9.34 21.75
C GLU A 33 -3.75 -10.18 20.56
N ASP A 34 -3.72 -11.51 20.64
CA ASP A 34 -4.17 -12.40 19.59
C ASP A 34 -5.69 -12.30 19.35
N ALA A 35 -6.48 -12.21 20.42
CA ALA A 35 -7.91 -11.96 20.33
C ALA A 35 -8.22 -10.62 19.64
N MET A 36 -7.44 -9.57 19.95
CA MET A 36 -7.58 -8.27 19.30
C MET A 36 -7.19 -8.31 17.83
N VAL A 37 -6.14 -9.07 17.46
CA VAL A 37 -5.76 -9.27 16.06
C VAL A 37 -6.89 -9.99 15.31
N ALA A 38 -7.42 -11.08 15.89
CA ALA A 38 -8.52 -11.84 15.30
C ALA A 38 -9.77 -10.97 15.09
N LEU A 39 -10.17 -10.20 16.11
CA LEU A 39 -11.32 -9.29 16.03
C LEU A 39 -11.13 -8.22 14.94
N ARG A 40 -9.98 -7.56 14.90
CA ARG A 40 -9.69 -6.54 13.88
C ARG A 40 -9.67 -7.13 12.48
N THR A 41 -9.10 -8.33 12.33
CA THR A 41 -9.10 -9.05 11.05
C THR A 41 -10.51 -9.40 10.61
N ALA A 42 -11.35 -9.91 11.52
CA ALA A 42 -12.77 -10.20 11.24
C ALA A 42 -13.53 -8.94 10.79
N LEU A 43 -13.31 -7.81 11.46
CA LEU A 43 -13.91 -6.53 11.06
C LEU A 43 -13.47 -6.12 9.64
N VAL A 44 -12.17 -6.21 9.32
CA VAL A 44 -11.67 -5.88 7.97
C VAL A 44 -12.25 -6.82 6.91
N VAL A 45 -12.35 -8.12 7.20
CA VAL A 45 -12.99 -9.08 6.30
C VAL A 45 -14.46 -8.71 6.08
N THR A 46 -15.19 -8.37 7.14
CA THR A 46 -16.59 -7.93 7.05
C THR A 46 -16.74 -6.67 6.19
N TYR A 47 -15.91 -5.63 6.43
CA TYR A 47 -15.92 -4.41 5.59
C TYR A 47 -15.64 -4.74 4.13
N THR A 48 -14.67 -5.62 3.89
CA THR A 48 -14.30 -6.04 2.53
C THR A 48 -15.44 -6.79 1.86
N ALA A 49 -16.10 -7.70 2.57
CA ALA A 49 -17.22 -8.45 2.03
C ALA A 49 -18.41 -7.53 1.71
N VAL A 50 -18.82 -6.69 2.65
CA VAL A 50 -20.00 -5.81 2.48
C VAL A 50 -19.75 -4.74 1.42
N LEU A 51 -18.67 -3.94 1.57
CA LEU A 51 -18.39 -2.84 0.63
C LEU A 51 -17.93 -3.35 -0.74
N GLY A 52 -17.22 -4.49 -0.77
CA GLY A 52 -16.83 -5.13 -2.03
C GLY A 52 -18.04 -5.66 -2.81
N SER A 53 -18.98 -6.33 -2.14
CA SER A 53 -20.23 -6.80 -2.78
C SER A 53 -21.06 -5.65 -3.32
N LEU A 54 -21.24 -4.59 -2.51
CA LEU A 54 -21.89 -3.37 -2.97
C LEU A 54 -21.14 -2.74 -4.16
N GLY A 55 -19.82 -2.71 -4.12
CA GLY A 55 -18.99 -2.22 -5.21
C GLY A 55 -19.16 -3.02 -6.50
N ILE A 56 -19.26 -4.34 -6.42
CA ILE A 56 -19.56 -5.21 -7.56
C ILE A 56 -20.89 -4.81 -8.19
N VAL A 57 -21.95 -4.74 -7.39
CA VAL A 57 -23.28 -4.35 -7.86
C VAL A 57 -23.25 -2.98 -8.53
N LEU A 58 -22.62 -1.98 -7.91
CA LEU A 58 -22.52 -0.64 -8.48
C LEU A 58 -21.71 -0.63 -9.78
N CYS A 59 -20.63 -1.39 -9.88
CA CYS A 59 -19.84 -1.47 -11.11
C CYS A 59 -20.58 -2.17 -12.26
N LEU A 60 -21.50 -3.09 -11.96
CA LEU A 60 -22.35 -3.72 -12.95
C LEU A 60 -23.45 -2.75 -13.45
N LEU A 61 -23.97 -1.90 -12.57
CA LEU A 61 -24.99 -0.90 -12.91
C LEU A 61 -24.40 0.34 -13.58
N VAL A 62 -23.21 0.77 -13.16
CA VAL A 62 -22.52 1.96 -13.66
C VAL A 62 -21.13 1.57 -14.19
N PRO A 63 -21.00 1.33 -15.50
CA PRO A 63 -19.72 0.95 -16.11
C PRO A 63 -18.63 2.00 -15.89
N GLY A 64 -17.36 1.56 -15.87
CA GLY A 64 -16.20 2.45 -15.76
C GLY A 64 -15.59 2.54 -14.37
N GLY A 65 -16.19 1.92 -13.34
CA GLY A 65 -15.59 1.72 -12.02
C GLY A 65 -15.43 2.97 -11.15
N ALA A 66 -15.95 4.13 -11.58
CA ALA A 66 -15.90 5.36 -10.78
C ALA A 66 -16.70 5.21 -9.48
N ALA A 67 -17.80 4.45 -9.53
CA ALA A 67 -18.66 4.18 -8.37
C ALA A 67 -17.95 3.41 -7.24
N LEU A 68 -16.85 2.69 -7.52
CA LEU A 68 -16.08 1.99 -6.49
C LEU A 68 -15.24 2.97 -5.63
N MET A 69 -14.81 4.11 -6.15
CA MET A 69 -13.89 4.99 -5.42
C MET A 69 -14.43 5.52 -4.09
N PRO A 70 -15.68 5.97 -3.96
CA PRO A 70 -16.26 6.32 -2.67
C PRO A 70 -16.23 5.16 -1.67
N LEU A 71 -16.57 3.95 -2.12
CA LEU A 71 -16.53 2.75 -1.28
C LEU A 71 -15.11 2.35 -0.87
N ALA A 72 -14.15 2.46 -1.80
CA ALA A 72 -12.72 2.23 -1.49
C ALA A 72 -12.20 3.23 -0.45
N ARG A 73 -12.60 4.50 -0.56
CA ARG A 73 -12.26 5.52 0.45
C ARG A 73 -12.93 5.23 1.80
N LEU A 74 -14.21 4.82 1.81
CA LEU A 74 -14.90 4.42 3.05
C LEU A 74 -14.20 3.19 3.67
N TRP A 75 -13.92 2.16 2.89
CA TRP A 75 -13.18 0.97 3.33
C TRP A 75 -11.83 1.36 3.94
N SER A 76 -11.08 2.22 3.27
CA SER A 76 -9.78 2.70 3.73
C SER A 76 -9.87 3.43 5.08
N ARG A 77 -10.88 4.30 5.26
CA ARG A 77 -11.14 4.97 6.54
C ARG A 77 -11.46 3.97 7.65
N LEU A 78 -12.31 2.98 7.37
CA LEU A 78 -12.67 1.95 8.34
C LEU A 78 -11.46 1.10 8.75
N VAL A 79 -10.65 0.67 7.78
CA VAL A 79 -9.40 -0.07 8.04
C VAL A 79 -8.46 0.75 8.93
N LEU A 80 -8.14 1.99 8.56
CA LEU A 80 -7.22 2.82 9.34
C LEU A 80 -7.77 3.09 10.76
N ARG A 81 -9.07 3.35 10.90
CA ARG A 81 -9.70 3.55 12.21
C ARG A 81 -9.63 2.31 13.10
N THR A 82 -9.90 1.11 12.56
CA THR A 82 -9.85 -0.16 13.27
C THR A 82 -8.48 -0.39 13.92
N TYR A 83 -7.42 0.02 13.25
CA TYR A 83 -6.05 -0.13 13.74
C TYR A 83 -5.49 1.14 14.43
N ARG A 84 -6.33 2.19 14.59
CA ARG A 84 -5.91 3.50 15.14
C ARG A 84 -4.73 4.11 14.38
N VAL A 85 -4.73 3.94 13.06
CA VAL A 85 -3.73 4.53 12.16
C VAL A 85 -4.26 5.84 11.61
N ARG A 86 -3.45 6.88 11.70
CA ARG A 86 -3.70 8.18 11.07
C ARG A 86 -2.95 8.27 9.76
N TYR A 87 -3.43 9.06 8.82
CA TYR A 87 -2.68 9.42 7.62
C TYR A 87 -2.59 10.93 7.48
N ARG A 88 -1.53 11.37 6.83
CA ARG A 88 -1.31 12.78 6.43
C ARG A 88 -0.90 12.78 4.97
N ALA A 89 -1.41 13.73 4.20
CA ALA A 89 -1.01 13.94 2.82
C ALA A 89 -0.41 15.33 2.67
N SER A 90 0.66 15.46 1.90
CA SER A 90 1.25 16.75 1.55
C SER A 90 1.56 16.79 0.06
N PHE A 91 1.34 17.96 -0.54
CA PHE A 91 1.51 18.21 -1.97
C PHE A 91 2.53 19.31 -2.18
N PRO A 92 3.27 19.30 -3.30
CA PRO A 92 4.15 20.41 -3.65
C PRO A 92 3.30 21.66 -4.02
N PRO A 93 3.88 22.86 -3.92
CA PRO A 93 3.23 24.07 -4.39
C PRO A 93 2.77 23.94 -5.85
N ALA A 94 1.63 24.53 -6.20
CA ALA A 94 1.04 24.49 -7.54
C ALA A 94 0.81 23.08 -8.12
N PHE A 95 0.52 22.10 -7.26
CA PHE A 95 0.22 20.73 -7.70
C PHE A 95 -1.13 20.67 -8.43
N ASP A 96 -1.07 20.33 -9.73
CA ASP A 96 -2.29 20.12 -10.53
C ASP A 96 -2.70 18.64 -10.51
N SER A 97 -3.84 18.36 -9.89
CA SER A 97 -4.44 17.03 -9.83
C SER A 97 -5.34 16.68 -11.02
N SER A 98 -5.63 17.63 -11.89
CA SER A 98 -6.48 17.42 -13.08
C SER A 98 -5.71 16.75 -14.21
N CYS A 99 -4.37 16.90 -14.24
CA CYS A 99 -3.52 16.29 -15.25
C CYS A 99 -3.37 14.77 -14.99
N PRO A 100 -3.77 13.91 -15.94
CA PRO A 100 -3.54 12.47 -15.84
C PRO A 100 -2.06 12.16 -15.66
N SER A 101 -1.72 11.32 -14.69
CA SER A 101 -0.35 11.09 -14.30
C SER A 101 -0.12 9.64 -13.89
N VAL A 102 1.14 9.19 -13.94
CA VAL A 102 1.57 7.95 -13.29
C VAL A 102 2.16 8.30 -11.93
N TYR A 103 1.46 7.94 -10.86
CA TYR A 103 1.93 8.10 -9.48
C TYR A 103 2.83 6.94 -9.12
N MET A 104 4.07 7.20 -8.78
CA MET A 104 5.04 6.17 -8.40
C MET A 104 5.41 6.28 -6.93
N ALA A 105 5.06 5.26 -6.15
CA ALA A 105 5.30 5.20 -4.72
C ALA A 105 6.30 4.10 -4.33
N ASN A 106 7.00 4.28 -3.21
CA ASN A 106 7.64 3.18 -2.48
C ASN A 106 6.58 2.32 -1.78
N HIS A 107 6.98 1.15 -1.26
CA HIS A 107 6.05 0.22 -0.61
C HIS A 107 6.70 -0.52 0.55
N GLU A 108 6.19 -0.34 1.76
CA GLU A 108 6.72 -0.94 2.99
C GLU A 108 5.67 -1.77 3.73
N SER A 109 4.39 -1.39 3.62
CA SER A 109 3.31 -1.94 4.42
C SER A 109 2.04 -2.21 3.61
N LEU A 110 1.18 -3.12 4.09
CA LEU A 110 -0.19 -3.23 3.56
C LEU A 110 -1.01 -1.96 3.84
N PHE A 111 -0.67 -1.22 4.88
CA PHE A 111 -1.34 0.03 5.25
C PHE A 111 -1.00 1.22 4.34
N ASP A 112 0.03 1.09 3.50
CA ASP A 112 0.32 2.10 2.45
C ASP A 112 -0.86 2.23 1.48
N ILE A 113 -1.55 1.11 1.19
CA ILE A 113 -2.68 1.10 0.25
C ILE A 113 -3.84 1.96 0.74
N PRO A 114 -4.45 1.72 1.92
CA PRO A 114 -5.55 2.55 2.41
C PRO A 114 -5.13 4.00 2.68
N ALA A 115 -3.90 4.27 3.12
CA ALA A 115 -3.40 5.62 3.30
C ALA A 115 -3.30 6.35 1.95
N LEU A 116 -2.76 5.70 0.92
CA LEU A 116 -2.63 6.26 -0.42
C LEU A 116 -4.00 6.47 -1.08
N VAL A 117 -4.95 5.52 -0.95
CA VAL A 117 -6.33 5.67 -1.46
C VAL A 117 -7.00 6.93 -0.91
N LEU A 118 -6.78 7.24 0.37
CA LEU A 118 -7.33 8.45 1.00
C LEU A 118 -6.57 9.73 0.61
N ALA A 119 -5.28 9.62 0.35
CA ALA A 119 -4.42 10.74 -0.01
C ALA A 119 -4.57 11.14 -1.49
N MET A 120 -4.99 10.23 -2.38
CA MET A 120 -5.11 10.52 -3.81
C MET A 120 -6.12 11.62 -4.09
N PRO A 121 -5.73 12.67 -4.81
CA PRO A 121 -6.56 13.84 -5.05
C PRO A 121 -7.61 13.64 -6.15
N SER A 122 -7.41 12.66 -7.04
CA SER A 122 -8.27 12.39 -8.20
C SER A 122 -8.66 10.91 -8.29
N ASP A 123 -9.48 10.55 -9.28
CA ASP A 123 -9.78 9.15 -9.62
C ASP A 123 -8.55 8.48 -10.23
N PHE A 124 -8.28 7.27 -9.82
CA PHE A 124 -7.10 6.52 -10.25
C PHE A 124 -7.39 5.03 -10.38
N ARG A 125 -6.48 4.33 -11.06
CA ARG A 125 -6.41 2.87 -11.05
C ARG A 125 -5.04 2.44 -10.54
N MET A 126 -4.99 1.37 -9.77
CA MET A 126 -3.73 0.89 -9.20
C MET A 126 -3.28 -0.37 -9.94
N VAL A 127 -1.96 -0.46 -10.15
CA VAL A 127 -1.34 -1.70 -10.61
C VAL A 127 -1.23 -2.66 -9.42
N ALA A 128 -1.85 -3.82 -9.57
CA ALA A 128 -1.99 -4.84 -8.54
C ALA A 128 -1.39 -6.18 -8.99
N LYS A 129 -1.08 -7.04 -8.03
CA LYS A 129 -0.61 -8.41 -8.27
C LYS A 129 -1.78 -9.29 -8.74
N ARG A 130 -1.57 -10.12 -9.78
CA ARG A 130 -2.61 -10.98 -10.36
C ARG A 130 -3.29 -11.88 -9.33
N GLU A 131 -2.54 -12.39 -8.37
CA GLU A 131 -3.05 -13.32 -7.35
C GLU A 131 -4.10 -12.68 -6.43
N LEU A 132 -4.21 -11.36 -6.39
CA LEU A 132 -5.32 -10.70 -5.68
C LEU A 132 -6.69 -11.00 -6.30
N LEU A 133 -6.75 -11.41 -7.58
CA LEU A 133 -7.98 -11.88 -8.21
C LEU A 133 -8.52 -13.16 -7.56
N LEU A 134 -7.67 -13.95 -6.92
CA LEU A 134 -8.06 -15.17 -6.20
C LEU A 134 -8.76 -14.90 -4.87
N ILE A 135 -8.74 -13.64 -4.39
CA ILE A 135 -9.47 -13.23 -3.20
C ILE A 135 -10.90 -12.88 -3.64
N PRO A 136 -11.91 -13.72 -3.30
CA PRO A 136 -13.28 -13.48 -3.69
C PRO A 136 -13.76 -12.11 -3.22
N ILE A 137 -14.72 -11.53 -3.93
CA ILE A 137 -15.31 -10.21 -3.67
C ILE A 137 -14.27 -9.09 -3.83
N PHE A 138 -13.17 -9.11 -3.06
CA PHE A 138 -12.15 -8.05 -3.10
C PHE A 138 -11.50 -7.94 -4.50
N GLY A 139 -10.94 -9.03 -5.01
CA GLY A 139 -10.28 -9.03 -6.32
C GLY A 139 -11.27 -8.75 -7.46
N TRP A 140 -12.48 -9.29 -7.36
CA TRP A 140 -13.52 -9.10 -8.38
C TRP A 140 -14.03 -7.66 -8.42
N ALA A 141 -14.24 -7.01 -7.26
CA ALA A 141 -14.61 -5.60 -7.19
C ALA A 141 -13.54 -4.71 -7.84
N LEU A 142 -12.26 -4.95 -7.52
CA LEU A 142 -11.14 -4.21 -8.11
C LEU A 142 -11.03 -4.45 -9.63
N TRP A 143 -11.28 -5.68 -10.08
CA TRP A 143 -11.25 -6.02 -11.51
C TRP A 143 -12.36 -5.29 -12.28
N LEU A 144 -13.59 -5.33 -11.80
CA LEU A 144 -14.72 -4.60 -12.38
C LEU A 144 -14.51 -3.09 -12.37
N ALA A 145 -13.84 -2.58 -11.34
CA ALA A 145 -13.46 -1.17 -11.27
C ALA A 145 -12.32 -0.77 -12.23
N GLY A 146 -11.74 -1.72 -12.96
CA GLY A 146 -10.69 -1.45 -13.95
C GLY A 146 -9.30 -1.33 -13.37
N PHE A 147 -9.03 -1.91 -12.19
CA PHE A 147 -7.67 -2.03 -11.66
C PHE A 147 -6.81 -2.92 -12.55
N ILE A 148 -5.51 -2.68 -12.59
CA ILE A 148 -4.58 -3.26 -13.53
C ILE A 148 -3.85 -4.43 -12.86
N PHE A 149 -4.29 -5.67 -13.14
CA PHE A 149 -3.65 -6.85 -12.60
C PHE A 149 -2.51 -7.31 -13.51
N ILE A 150 -1.30 -7.39 -12.96
CA ILE A 150 -0.10 -7.80 -13.69
C ILE A 150 0.40 -9.13 -13.16
N ASP A 151 0.62 -10.07 -14.07
CA ASP A 151 1.42 -11.25 -13.83
C ASP A 151 2.90 -10.86 -13.93
N ARG A 152 3.61 -10.95 -12.82
CA ARG A 152 5.02 -10.56 -12.76
C ARG A 152 5.97 -11.67 -13.21
N SER A 153 5.46 -12.89 -13.36
CA SER A 153 6.21 -14.04 -13.85
C SER A 153 6.24 -14.09 -15.38
N ASP A 154 5.26 -13.47 -16.06
CA ASP A 154 5.13 -13.48 -17.52
C ASP A 154 5.34 -12.05 -18.07
N ARG A 155 6.55 -11.82 -18.59
CA ARG A 155 6.97 -10.52 -19.14
C ARG A 155 6.11 -10.06 -20.32
N GLU A 156 5.76 -10.98 -21.22
CA GLU A 156 4.99 -10.61 -22.42
C GLU A 156 3.55 -10.22 -22.06
N LYS A 157 2.90 -10.98 -21.16
CA LYS A 157 1.57 -10.61 -20.68
C LYS A 157 1.59 -9.30 -19.92
N ALA A 158 2.66 -9.04 -19.15
CA ALA A 158 2.84 -7.78 -18.47
C ALA A 158 2.94 -6.60 -19.46
N ILE A 159 3.72 -6.73 -20.54
CA ILE A 159 3.83 -5.71 -21.60
C ILE A 159 2.47 -5.46 -22.26
N ARG A 160 1.79 -6.49 -22.76
CA ARG A 160 0.45 -6.33 -23.37
C ARG A 160 -0.56 -5.66 -22.45
N LYS A 161 -0.45 -5.88 -21.14
CA LYS A 161 -1.31 -5.23 -20.15
C LYS A 161 -0.96 -3.76 -19.97
N LEU A 162 0.32 -3.40 -20.04
CA LEU A 162 0.76 -2.00 -20.00
C LEU A 162 0.24 -1.23 -21.22
N ASP A 163 0.28 -1.79 -22.42
CA ASP A 163 -0.26 -1.14 -23.63
C ASP A 163 -1.76 -0.78 -23.49
N ARG A 164 -2.55 -1.71 -22.93
CA ARG A 164 -3.96 -1.42 -22.60
C ARG A 164 -4.10 -0.30 -21.57
N THR A 165 -3.18 -0.23 -20.63
CA THR A 165 -3.17 0.79 -19.57
C THR A 165 -2.85 2.18 -20.13
N VAL A 166 -2.00 2.28 -21.16
CA VAL A 166 -1.76 3.54 -21.90
C VAL A 166 -3.09 4.12 -22.40
N GLY A 167 -3.98 3.28 -22.96
CA GLY A 167 -5.29 3.71 -23.39
C GLY A 167 -6.19 4.24 -22.27
N LEU A 168 -6.06 3.74 -21.03
CA LEU A 168 -6.78 4.28 -19.86
C LEU A 168 -6.27 5.67 -19.48
N ILE A 169 -4.95 5.85 -19.48
CA ILE A 169 -4.33 7.15 -19.13
C ILE A 169 -4.69 8.21 -20.16
N ARG A 170 -4.63 7.89 -21.45
CA ARG A 170 -5.01 8.81 -22.52
C ARG A 170 -6.50 9.23 -22.48
N ARG A 171 -7.35 8.43 -21.83
CA ARG A 171 -8.75 8.79 -21.53
C ARG A 171 -8.93 9.58 -20.23
N GLY A 172 -7.86 10.16 -19.68
CA GLY A 172 -7.90 11.05 -18.53
C GLY A 172 -7.78 10.36 -17.16
N ARG A 173 -7.39 9.07 -17.10
CA ARG A 173 -7.27 8.37 -15.83
C ARG A 173 -5.84 8.31 -15.33
N SER A 174 -5.62 8.62 -14.08
CA SER A 174 -4.33 8.44 -13.41
C SER A 174 -4.09 6.99 -13.01
N VAL A 175 -2.82 6.59 -12.94
CA VAL A 175 -2.42 5.23 -12.55
C VAL A 175 -1.41 5.29 -11.40
N VAL A 176 -1.65 4.49 -10.37
CA VAL A 176 -0.74 4.31 -9.24
C VAL A 176 0.08 3.04 -9.41
N VAL A 177 1.38 3.15 -9.24
CA VAL A 177 2.34 2.04 -9.32
C VAL A 177 3.25 2.07 -8.10
N PHE A 178 3.35 0.95 -7.40
CA PHE A 178 4.44 0.76 -6.45
C PHE A 178 5.72 0.43 -7.22
N ALA A 179 6.66 1.37 -7.27
CA ALA A 179 7.82 1.33 -8.17
C ALA A 179 8.73 0.11 -7.95
N GLU A 180 8.82 -0.37 -6.72
CA GLU A 180 9.62 -1.54 -6.33
C GLU A 180 8.99 -2.87 -6.74
N GLY A 181 7.67 -2.87 -6.97
CA GLY A 181 6.91 -4.06 -7.32
C GLY A 181 6.72 -5.07 -6.17
N THR A 182 7.24 -4.83 -4.99
CA THR A 182 7.06 -5.60 -3.75
C THR A 182 7.29 -4.70 -2.55
N ARG A 183 6.85 -5.13 -1.36
CA ARG A 183 7.16 -4.42 -0.12
C ARG A 183 8.61 -4.62 0.28
N SER A 184 9.28 -3.55 0.71
CA SER A 184 10.57 -3.63 1.40
C SER A 184 10.40 -4.35 2.74
N ALA A 185 11.40 -5.14 3.15
CA ALA A 185 11.39 -5.85 4.42
C ALA A 185 12.14 -5.08 5.52
N ASP A 186 13.17 -4.35 5.14
CA ASP A 186 14.08 -3.62 6.03
C ASP A 186 13.90 -2.10 6.02
N GLY A 187 12.97 -1.59 5.19
CA GLY A 187 12.72 -0.16 4.98
C GLY A 187 13.65 0.50 3.97
N ARG A 188 14.60 -0.25 3.40
CA ARG A 188 15.45 0.27 2.33
C ARG A 188 14.68 0.28 1.01
N LEU A 189 14.84 1.36 0.27
CA LEU A 189 14.21 1.51 -1.04
C LEU A 189 14.84 0.53 -2.04
N LEU A 190 14.06 -0.43 -2.51
CA LEU A 190 14.48 -1.45 -3.46
C LEU A 190 14.72 -0.88 -4.87
N PRO A 191 15.38 -1.61 -5.77
CA PRO A 191 15.46 -1.24 -7.18
C PRO A 191 14.09 -1.10 -7.83
N PHE A 192 13.89 -0.06 -8.62
CA PHE A 192 12.63 0.20 -9.29
C PHE A 192 12.45 -0.69 -10.52
N LYS A 193 11.23 -1.17 -10.73
CA LYS A 193 10.83 -1.94 -11.91
C LYS A 193 10.55 -0.99 -13.07
N LYS A 194 11.08 -1.31 -14.25
CA LYS A 194 11.03 -0.45 -15.46
C LYS A 194 9.62 -0.24 -16.02
N GLY A 195 8.68 -1.16 -15.76
CA GLY A 195 7.36 -1.18 -16.41
C GLY A 195 6.52 0.09 -16.22
N GLY A 196 6.49 0.66 -15.01
CA GLY A 196 5.76 1.90 -14.75
C GLY A 196 6.35 3.11 -15.48
N PHE A 197 7.67 3.15 -15.67
CA PHE A 197 8.36 4.21 -16.41
C PHE A 197 8.08 4.12 -17.91
N VAL A 198 8.11 2.90 -18.47
CA VAL A 198 7.72 2.64 -19.85
C VAL A 198 6.27 3.05 -20.09
N LEU A 199 5.37 2.72 -19.15
CA LEU A 199 3.97 3.13 -19.20
C LEU A 199 3.81 4.66 -19.28
N ALA A 200 4.51 5.40 -18.45
CA ALA A 200 4.44 6.87 -18.43
C ALA A 200 4.99 7.49 -19.72
N LEU A 201 6.13 6.98 -20.23
CA LEU A 201 6.72 7.40 -21.49
C LEU A 201 5.78 7.14 -22.68
N GLN A 202 5.19 5.95 -22.77
CA GLN A 202 4.27 5.58 -23.85
C GLN A 202 2.93 6.36 -23.78
N ALA A 203 2.49 6.68 -22.58
CA ALA A 203 1.29 7.49 -22.37
C ALA A 203 1.53 8.98 -22.61
N GLY A 204 2.76 9.45 -22.55
CA GLY A 204 3.13 10.87 -22.69
C GLY A 204 2.72 11.72 -21.50
N VAL A 205 2.62 11.13 -20.29
CA VAL A 205 2.16 11.82 -19.09
C VAL A 205 3.27 11.94 -18.05
N PRO A 206 3.23 12.94 -17.14
CA PRO A 206 4.22 13.09 -16.10
C PRO A 206 4.16 11.94 -15.10
N ILE A 207 5.30 11.71 -14.44
CA ILE A 207 5.38 10.86 -13.27
C ILE A 207 5.34 11.74 -12.03
N VAL A 208 4.40 11.44 -11.12
CA VAL A 208 4.33 12.05 -9.79
C VAL A 208 5.02 11.11 -8.80
N PRO A 209 6.22 11.44 -8.28
CA PRO A 209 6.85 10.64 -7.25
C PRO A 209 6.11 10.81 -5.93
N VAL A 210 5.86 9.70 -5.24
CA VAL A 210 5.16 9.68 -3.95
C VAL A 210 6.03 8.95 -2.93
N ALA A 211 6.38 9.62 -1.85
CA ALA A 211 7.08 9.00 -0.74
C ALA A 211 6.08 8.64 0.37
N ILE A 212 6.04 7.36 0.76
CA ILE A 212 5.20 6.88 1.86
C ILE A 212 6.12 6.46 2.99
N ARG A 213 5.89 6.98 4.19
CA ARG A 213 6.68 6.69 5.39
C ARG A 213 5.78 6.41 6.58
N GLY A 214 6.29 5.70 7.57
CA GLY A 214 5.54 5.27 8.76
C GLY A 214 4.76 3.97 8.55
N GLY A 215 4.72 3.42 7.33
CA GLY A 215 4.01 2.18 7.05
C GLY A 215 4.62 0.97 7.74
N ARG A 216 5.94 0.89 7.78
CA ARG A 216 6.68 -0.20 8.42
C ARG A 216 6.50 -0.22 9.94
N GLU A 217 6.46 0.93 10.59
CA GLU A 217 6.22 1.07 12.02
C GLU A 217 4.80 0.62 12.38
N VAL A 218 3.84 0.86 11.50
CA VAL A 218 2.45 0.41 11.65
C VAL A 218 2.33 -1.10 11.44
N LEU A 219 2.83 -1.63 10.34
CA LEU A 219 2.79 -3.07 10.04
C LEU A 219 3.98 -3.49 9.18
N PRO A 220 5.04 -4.04 9.78
CA PRO A 220 6.16 -4.59 9.04
C PRO A 220 5.75 -5.73 8.10
N LYS A 221 6.50 -5.93 7.03
CA LYS A 221 6.29 -7.05 6.11
C LYS A 221 6.45 -8.37 6.86
N GLY A 222 5.45 -9.27 6.72
CA GLY A 222 5.41 -10.57 7.39
C GLY A 222 4.76 -10.56 8.77
N SER A 223 4.48 -9.39 9.36
CA SER A 223 3.73 -9.28 10.61
C SER A 223 2.21 -9.28 10.35
N LEU A 224 1.46 -9.82 11.33
CA LEU A 224 0.00 -9.68 11.41
C LEU A 224 -0.42 -8.71 12.53
N ARG A 225 0.52 -8.27 13.36
CA ARG A 225 0.27 -7.39 14.51
C ARG A 225 0.52 -5.93 14.11
N ALA A 226 -0.52 -5.25 13.66
CA ALA A 226 -0.45 -3.83 13.37
C ALA A 226 -0.48 -2.99 14.66
N ARG A 227 0.31 -1.93 14.67
CA ARG A 227 0.42 -0.95 15.77
C ARG A 227 -0.24 0.36 15.38
N PRO A 228 -0.80 1.11 16.33
CA PRO A 228 -1.20 2.49 16.09
C PRO A 228 -0.02 3.32 15.60
N GLY A 229 -0.29 4.26 14.68
CA GLY A 229 0.78 5.10 14.13
C GLY A 229 0.25 6.13 13.14
N THR A 230 1.18 6.79 12.46
CA THR A 230 0.85 7.75 11.40
C THR A 230 1.58 7.38 10.12
N ILE A 231 0.87 7.35 9.01
CA ILE A 231 1.43 7.16 7.68
C ILE A 231 1.39 8.51 6.96
N GLU A 232 2.52 8.93 6.46
CA GLU A 232 2.64 10.16 5.70
C GLU A 232 2.81 9.84 4.21
N VAL A 233 1.97 10.45 3.39
CA VAL A 233 1.97 10.32 1.93
C VAL A 233 2.41 11.67 1.36
N VAL A 234 3.65 11.74 0.91
CA VAL A 234 4.30 12.97 0.44
C VAL A 234 4.38 12.96 -1.07
N PHE A 235 3.54 13.73 -1.72
CA PHE A 235 3.61 13.94 -3.17
C PHE A 235 4.75 14.90 -3.48
N ARG A 236 5.53 14.60 -4.52
CA ARG A 236 6.66 15.42 -4.93
C ARG A 236 6.38 16.05 -6.28
N THR A 237 7.14 17.09 -6.61
CA THR A 237 7.04 17.79 -7.89
C THR A 237 7.06 16.78 -9.05
N PRO A 238 6.09 16.82 -9.97
CA PRO A 238 6.02 15.92 -11.11
C PRO A 238 7.29 15.95 -11.95
N VAL A 239 7.67 14.80 -12.50
CA VAL A 239 8.77 14.67 -13.48
C VAL A 239 8.13 14.60 -14.86
N PRO A 240 8.31 15.60 -15.74
CA PRO A 240 7.82 15.52 -17.10
C PRO A 240 8.51 14.39 -17.85
N THR A 241 7.78 13.63 -18.65
CA THR A 241 8.34 12.55 -19.48
C THR A 241 8.80 13.04 -20.85
N THR A 242 8.43 14.25 -21.24
CA THR A 242 8.74 14.84 -22.55
C THR A 242 10.23 15.01 -22.83
N THR A 243 11.05 15.12 -21.77
CA THR A 243 12.52 15.26 -21.87
C THR A 243 13.25 13.90 -21.88
N TYR A 244 12.51 12.79 -21.83
CA TYR A 244 13.06 11.45 -21.78
C TYR A 244 12.52 10.58 -22.92
N SER A 245 13.26 9.51 -23.24
CA SER A 245 12.86 8.49 -24.20
C SER A 245 13.01 7.09 -23.59
N LEU A 246 12.61 6.06 -24.34
CA LEU A 246 12.84 4.67 -23.93
C LEU A 246 14.33 4.33 -23.79
N HIS A 247 15.22 5.04 -24.52
CA HIS A 247 16.67 4.87 -24.41
C HIS A 247 17.25 5.55 -23.17
N SER A 248 16.68 6.67 -22.73
CA SER A 248 17.10 7.41 -21.53
C SER A 248 16.27 7.12 -20.28
N LYS A 249 15.50 6.01 -20.27
CA LYS A 249 14.63 5.65 -19.14
C LYS A 249 15.36 5.49 -17.82
N GLU A 250 16.63 5.11 -17.80
CA GLU A 250 17.45 5.00 -16.61
C GLU A 250 17.65 6.36 -15.93
N ALA A 251 17.82 7.42 -16.69
CA ALA A 251 17.87 8.79 -16.16
C ALA A 251 16.52 9.21 -15.55
N LEU A 252 15.40 8.87 -16.19
CA LEU A 252 14.06 9.09 -15.64
C LEU A 252 13.86 8.31 -14.33
N ILE A 253 14.30 7.05 -14.26
CA ILE A 253 14.26 6.23 -13.04
C ILE A 253 15.06 6.90 -11.92
N ALA A 254 16.26 7.38 -12.21
CA ALA A 254 17.13 8.06 -11.24
C ALA A 254 16.47 9.34 -10.71
N ALA A 255 15.91 10.18 -11.59
CA ALA A 255 15.24 11.42 -11.22
C ALA A 255 14.01 11.19 -10.32
N VAL A 256 13.18 10.18 -10.63
CA VAL A 256 12.04 9.82 -9.80
C VAL A 256 12.49 9.24 -8.45
N ARG A 257 13.50 8.37 -8.46
CA ARG A 257 14.06 7.79 -7.24
C ARG A 257 14.60 8.85 -6.29
N GLU A 258 15.35 9.81 -6.80
CA GLU A 258 15.91 10.92 -6.03
C GLU A 258 14.78 11.69 -5.30
N ARG A 259 13.68 12.01 -6.00
CA ARG A 259 12.54 12.71 -5.41
C ARG A 259 11.81 11.90 -4.36
N ILE A 260 11.67 10.58 -4.55
CA ILE A 260 11.12 9.70 -3.51
C ILE A 260 12.04 9.68 -2.30
N VAL A 261 13.35 9.48 -2.48
CA VAL A 261 14.35 9.51 -1.39
C VAL A 261 14.30 10.84 -0.61
N ALA A 262 14.19 11.96 -1.32
CA ALA A 262 14.04 13.28 -0.68
C ALA A 262 12.75 13.39 0.14
N GLY A 263 11.65 12.76 -0.32
CA GLY A 263 10.38 12.72 0.40
C GLY A 263 10.35 11.76 1.59
N LEU A 264 11.22 10.76 1.62
CA LEU A 264 11.36 9.82 2.74
C LEU A 264 12.09 10.45 3.95
N LYS A 265 12.87 11.51 3.74
CA LYS A 265 13.49 12.26 4.83
C LYS A 265 12.40 13.03 5.58
N PRO A 266 12.41 13.03 6.93
CA PRO A 266 11.50 13.90 7.69
C PRO A 266 11.73 15.36 7.29
N PRO A 267 10.71 16.24 7.36
CA PRO A 267 10.92 17.65 7.19
C PRO A 267 12.00 18.09 8.19
N ARG A 268 12.97 18.89 7.73
CA ARG A 268 13.91 19.54 8.66
C ARG A 268 13.04 20.33 9.64
N ALA A 269 13.22 20.08 10.94
CA ALA A 269 12.69 20.96 11.95
C ALA A 269 13.35 22.33 11.68
N GLU A 270 12.59 23.26 11.15
CA GLU A 270 12.99 24.67 11.18
C GLU A 270 12.87 25.06 12.65
N PHE A 271 14.02 25.12 13.32
CA PHE A 271 14.11 25.75 14.62
C PHE A 271 13.86 27.24 14.39
N ASN A 272 12.63 27.69 14.68
CA ASN A 272 12.33 29.09 14.92
C ASN A 272 12.73 29.43 16.34
#